data_c2434b4d7bb4ed6f5efcd1d5a88b3804
#
_entry.id   c2434b4d7bb4ed6f5efcd1d5a88b3804
#
_cell.length_a   1.000
_cell.length_b   1.000
_cell.length_c   1.000
_cell.angle_alpha   90.00
_cell.angle_beta   90.00
_cell.angle_gamma   90.00
#
_symmetry.space_group_name_H-M   'P 1'
#
loop_
_entity.id
_entity.type
_entity.pdbx_description
1 polymer ?
#
loop_
_entity_poly.entity_id
_entity_poly.type
_entity_poly.pdbx_seq_one_letter_code
_entity_poly.pdbx_strand_id
1 'polypeptide(L)'
;MSIENIINDAWENRDQVSPNSDESLKNTVNQIIDDLDIGKVRVAEKINGEWVTHQHIKKAIMLSFRMYPMENLNGPYSSWYDKAHLLKGKTAGWSKEDHEKAGFRMVPNSPVRKGSFVGKNAVLMPCYVNIGAYIDEGTMIDTFA
;
A
#
# COMPACT_ATOMS: atom_id res chain seq x y z
N MET A 1 -22.22 -1.56 -11.43
CA MET A 1 -21.85 -2.40 -10.27
C MET A 1 -20.96 -1.53 -9.38
N SER A 2 -21.12 -1.56 -8.06
CA SER A 2 -20.25 -0.77 -7.16
C SER A 2 -18.85 -1.40 -7.09
N ILE A 3 -17.84 -0.59 -6.74
CA ILE A 3 -16.45 -1.07 -6.52
C ILE A 3 -16.45 -2.21 -5.50
N GLU A 4 -17.21 -2.07 -4.43
CA GLU A 4 -17.32 -3.09 -3.38
C GLU A 4 -17.85 -4.43 -3.90
N ASN A 5 -18.89 -4.41 -4.76
CA ASN A 5 -19.42 -5.63 -5.36
C ASN A 5 -18.41 -6.30 -6.28
N ILE A 6 -17.70 -5.52 -7.12
CA ILE A 6 -16.65 -6.06 -8.01
C ILE A 6 -15.57 -6.77 -7.18
N ILE A 7 -15.12 -6.16 -6.10
CA ILE A 7 -14.08 -6.74 -5.23
C ILE A 7 -14.60 -7.98 -4.50
N ASN A 8 -15.84 -7.97 -4.02
CA ASN A 8 -16.42 -9.12 -3.33
C ASN A 8 -16.60 -10.31 -4.30
N ASP A 9 -17.10 -10.08 -5.51
CA ASP A 9 -17.25 -11.13 -6.53
C ASP A 9 -15.90 -11.72 -6.93
N ALA A 10 -14.88 -10.87 -7.14
CA ALA A 10 -13.52 -11.32 -7.43
C ALA A 10 -12.90 -12.11 -6.26
N TRP A 11 -13.22 -11.74 -5.02
CA TRP A 11 -12.76 -12.46 -3.84
C TRP A 11 -13.35 -13.86 -3.72
N GLU A 12 -14.62 -14.05 -4.02
CA GLU A 12 -15.24 -15.38 -4.04
C GLU A 12 -14.58 -16.28 -5.10
N ASN A 13 -14.12 -15.69 -6.21
CA ASN A 13 -13.43 -16.38 -7.30
C ASN A 13 -11.91 -16.19 -7.30
N ARG A 14 -11.32 -15.88 -6.14
CA ARG A 14 -9.91 -15.47 -6.01
C ARG A 14 -8.88 -16.47 -6.52
N ASP A 15 -9.24 -17.75 -6.62
CA ASP A 15 -8.34 -18.78 -7.15
C ASP A 15 -8.14 -18.66 -8.67
N GLN A 16 -9.02 -17.93 -9.35
CA GLN A 16 -8.90 -17.59 -10.78
C GLN A 16 -8.13 -16.28 -11.00
N VAL A 17 -7.91 -15.49 -9.93
CA VAL A 17 -7.19 -14.21 -10.01
C VAL A 17 -5.70 -14.46 -10.18
N SER A 18 -5.13 -13.88 -11.23
CA SER A 18 -3.73 -14.08 -11.66
C SER A 18 -3.22 -12.83 -12.38
N PRO A 19 -1.94 -12.78 -12.78
CA PRO A 19 -1.44 -11.71 -13.64
C PRO A 19 -2.18 -11.55 -14.98
N ASN A 20 -2.88 -12.58 -15.42
CA ASN A 20 -3.68 -12.56 -16.66
C ASN A 20 -5.16 -12.19 -16.42
N SER A 21 -5.53 -11.78 -15.21
CA SER A 21 -6.88 -11.29 -14.92
C SER A 21 -7.26 -10.09 -15.77
N ASP A 22 -8.57 -9.90 -15.97
CA ASP A 22 -9.11 -8.80 -16.76
C ASP A 22 -8.61 -7.43 -16.27
N GLU A 23 -8.29 -6.55 -17.22
CA GLU A 23 -7.81 -5.20 -16.96
C GLU A 23 -8.82 -4.35 -16.16
N SER A 24 -10.12 -4.58 -16.33
CA SER A 24 -11.15 -3.90 -15.56
C SER A 24 -11.03 -4.19 -14.05
N LEU A 25 -10.80 -5.47 -13.69
CA LEU A 25 -10.57 -5.87 -12.31
C LEU A 25 -9.26 -5.30 -11.77
N LYS A 26 -8.17 -5.37 -12.56
CA LYS A 26 -6.88 -4.79 -12.17
C LYS A 26 -6.99 -3.29 -11.91
N ASN A 27 -7.69 -2.56 -12.79
CA ASN A 27 -7.90 -1.12 -12.62
C ASN A 27 -8.70 -0.80 -11.35
N THR A 28 -9.72 -1.62 -11.04
CA THR A 28 -10.52 -1.45 -9.82
C THR A 28 -9.67 -1.68 -8.56
N VAL A 29 -8.84 -2.72 -8.55
CA VAL A 29 -7.92 -3.00 -7.43
C VAL A 29 -6.87 -1.90 -7.29
N ASN A 30 -6.26 -1.47 -8.41
CA ASN A 30 -5.24 -0.41 -8.41
C ASN A 30 -5.82 0.92 -7.94
N GLN A 31 -7.06 1.26 -8.30
CA GLN A 31 -7.74 2.45 -7.81
C GLN A 31 -7.85 2.46 -6.28
N ILE A 32 -8.18 1.32 -5.67
CA ILE A 32 -8.24 1.21 -4.20
C ILE A 32 -6.83 1.39 -3.59
N ILE A 33 -5.80 0.80 -4.22
CA ILE A 33 -4.41 0.95 -3.75
C ILE A 33 -3.95 2.40 -3.85
N ASP A 34 -4.30 3.10 -4.94
CA ASP A 34 -3.98 4.52 -5.12
C ASP A 34 -4.72 5.39 -4.09
N ASP A 35 -5.99 5.10 -3.82
CA ASP A 35 -6.78 5.80 -2.80
C ASP A 35 -6.24 5.57 -1.37
N LEU A 36 -5.74 4.35 -1.07
CA LEU A 36 -5.02 4.06 0.17
C LEU A 36 -3.71 4.85 0.27
N ASP A 37 -2.96 4.92 -0.83
CA ASP A 37 -1.64 5.56 -0.90
C ASP A 37 -1.66 7.03 -0.54
N ILE A 38 -2.74 7.72 -0.91
CA ILE A 38 -2.96 9.14 -0.62
C ILE A 38 -3.80 9.39 0.63
N GLY A 39 -4.19 8.33 1.36
CA GLY A 39 -4.99 8.42 2.59
C GLY A 39 -6.46 8.77 2.39
N LYS A 40 -6.98 8.68 1.17
CA LYS A 40 -8.40 8.94 0.84
C LYS A 40 -9.33 7.88 1.43
N VAL A 41 -8.85 6.65 1.54
CA VAL A 41 -9.56 5.54 2.19
C VAL A 41 -8.64 4.85 3.19
N ARG A 42 -9.22 4.13 4.15
CA ARG A 42 -8.51 3.34 5.17
C ARG A 42 -9.03 1.90 5.20
N VAL A 43 -8.17 0.95 5.54
CA VAL A 43 -8.60 -0.43 5.83
C VAL A 43 -9.47 -0.47 7.08
N ALA A 44 -9.12 0.32 8.09
CA ALA A 44 -9.89 0.48 9.31
C ALA A 44 -9.85 1.93 9.76
N GLU A 45 -10.99 2.41 10.26
CA GLU A 45 -11.13 3.78 10.78
C GLU A 45 -12.15 3.86 11.91
N LYS A 46 -12.08 4.92 12.71
CA LYS A 46 -13.09 5.19 13.75
C LYS A 46 -14.28 5.93 13.14
N ILE A 47 -15.45 5.30 13.23
CA ILE A 47 -16.74 5.91 12.86
C ILE A 47 -17.61 5.96 14.12
N ASN A 48 -18.06 7.15 14.52
CA ASN A 48 -18.85 7.36 15.74
C ASN A 48 -18.20 6.76 17.01
N GLY A 49 -16.86 6.76 17.08
CA GLY A 49 -16.12 6.27 18.24
C GLY A 49 -15.76 4.77 18.19
N GLU A 50 -16.30 4.02 17.26
CA GLU A 50 -16.05 2.59 17.11
C GLU A 50 -15.14 2.28 15.90
N TRP A 51 -14.29 1.24 16.02
CA TRP A 51 -13.47 0.80 14.92
C TRP A 51 -14.28 -0.01 13.91
N VAL A 52 -14.27 0.45 12.65
CA VAL A 52 -14.89 -0.22 11.51
C VAL A 52 -13.81 -0.68 10.55
N THR A 53 -13.86 -1.94 10.13
CA THR A 53 -12.96 -2.49 9.11
C THR A 53 -13.69 -2.61 7.78
N HIS A 54 -13.15 -1.98 6.74
CA HIS A 54 -13.67 -2.03 5.37
C HIS A 54 -13.17 -3.30 4.66
N GLN A 55 -13.95 -4.36 4.74
CA GLN A 55 -13.55 -5.69 4.26
C GLN A 55 -13.21 -5.72 2.77
N HIS A 56 -13.93 -4.97 1.92
CA HIS A 56 -13.64 -4.91 0.48
C HIS A 56 -12.25 -4.30 0.21
N ILE A 57 -11.80 -3.32 0.99
CA ILE A 57 -10.46 -2.74 0.86
C ILE A 57 -9.39 -3.77 1.22
N LYS A 58 -9.58 -4.51 2.32
CA LYS A 58 -8.68 -5.61 2.70
C LYS A 58 -8.63 -6.70 1.63
N LYS A 59 -9.78 -7.08 1.08
CA LYS A 59 -9.87 -8.04 -0.02
C LYS A 59 -9.11 -7.56 -1.27
N ALA A 60 -9.26 -6.28 -1.65
CA ALA A 60 -8.53 -5.69 -2.77
C ALA A 60 -7.00 -5.78 -2.59
N ILE A 61 -6.49 -5.50 -1.39
CA ILE A 61 -5.06 -5.67 -1.07
C ILE A 61 -4.63 -7.12 -1.31
N MET A 62 -5.39 -8.09 -0.81
CA MET A 62 -5.07 -9.51 -0.98
C MET A 62 -5.14 -9.97 -2.44
N LEU A 63 -6.09 -9.46 -3.21
CA LEU A 63 -6.20 -9.72 -4.65
C LEU A 63 -4.99 -9.15 -5.41
N SER A 64 -4.48 -7.98 -5.02
CA SER A 64 -3.30 -7.37 -5.65
C SER A 64 -2.07 -8.29 -5.60
N PHE A 65 -1.88 -9.03 -4.50
CA PHE A 65 -0.76 -9.97 -4.41
C PHE A 65 -0.85 -11.14 -5.40
N ARG A 66 -2.05 -11.48 -5.87
CA ARG A 66 -2.25 -12.51 -6.90
C ARG A 66 -2.09 -11.96 -8.31
N MET A 67 -2.38 -10.67 -8.52
CA MET A 67 -2.34 -10.01 -9.82
C MET A 67 -0.94 -9.65 -10.30
N TYR A 68 0.02 -9.56 -9.39
CA TYR A 68 1.38 -9.14 -9.74
C TYR A 68 2.40 -10.22 -9.42
N PRO A 69 3.37 -10.45 -10.32
CA PRO A 69 4.41 -11.44 -10.10
C PRO A 69 5.39 -11.00 -9.00
N MET A 70 6.14 -11.96 -8.51
CA MET A 70 7.37 -11.70 -7.76
C MET A 70 8.46 -11.25 -8.72
N GLU A 71 9.28 -10.30 -8.30
CA GLU A 71 10.39 -9.78 -9.09
C GLU A 71 11.66 -9.68 -8.25
N ASN A 72 12.80 -9.73 -8.92
CA ASN A 72 14.08 -9.45 -8.29
C ASN A 72 14.29 -7.94 -8.10
N LEU A 73 14.65 -7.55 -6.90
CA LEU A 73 14.97 -6.18 -6.51
C LEU A 73 16.45 -6.11 -6.13
N ASN A 74 17.22 -5.34 -6.87
CA ASN A 74 18.65 -5.14 -6.60
C ASN A 74 18.86 -3.90 -5.73
N GLY A 75 19.65 -4.06 -4.69
CA GLY A 75 20.10 -2.97 -3.81
C GLY A 75 21.62 -2.92 -3.73
N PRO A 76 22.17 -1.93 -3.01
CA PRO A 76 23.62 -1.72 -2.94
C PRO A 76 24.37 -2.86 -2.24
N TYR A 77 23.72 -3.62 -1.36
CA TYR A 77 24.38 -4.65 -0.53
C TYR A 77 23.71 -6.03 -0.63
N SER A 78 22.53 -6.12 -1.25
CA SER A 78 21.75 -7.34 -1.31
C SER A 78 20.75 -7.30 -2.47
N SER A 79 20.14 -8.42 -2.76
CA SER A 79 18.96 -8.51 -3.61
C SER A 79 17.81 -9.12 -2.83
N TRP A 80 16.59 -8.76 -3.22
CA TRP A 80 15.35 -9.25 -2.63
C TRP A 80 14.43 -9.80 -3.73
N TYR A 81 13.56 -10.70 -3.36
CA TYR A 81 12.57 -11.29 -4.25
C TYR A 81 11.17 -11.07 -3.67
N ASP A 82 10.44 -10.10 -4.20
CA ASP A 82 9.16 -9.65 -3.63
C ASP A 82 8.25 -8.99 -4.69
N LYS A 83 7.12 -8.51 -4.27
CA LYS A 83 6.15 -7.73 -5.04
C LYS A 83 6.71 -6.34 -5.36
N ALA A 84 7.59 -6.27 -6.35
CA ALA A 84 8.34 -5.06 -6.68
C ALA A 84 7.46 -3.86 -7.01
N HIS A 85 6.29 -4.06 -7.63
CA HIS A 85 5.33 -3.01 -7.94
C HIS A 85 4.87 -2.21 -6.71
N LEU A 86 4.81 -2.85 -5.52
CA LEU A 86 4.45 -2.18 -4.28
C LEU A 86 5.61 -1.35 -3.71
N LEU A 87 6.84 -1.85 -3.79
CA LEU A 87 8.02 -1.15 -3.27
C LEU A 87 8.47 -0.02 -4.20
N LYS A 88 8.55 -0.29 -5.50
CA LYS A 88 8.93 0.73 -6.50
C LYS A 88 7.86 1.81 -6.69
N GLY A 89 6.61 1.49 -6.40
CA GLY A 89 5.47 2.37 -6.63
C GLY A 89 5.28 3.49 -5.62
N LYS A 90 5.98 3.51 -4.48
CA LYS A 90 5.84 4.57 -3.46
C LYS A 90 6.94 5.62 -3.59
N THR A 91 8.14 5.35 -3.12
CA THR A 91 9.20 6.37 -3.03
C THR A 91 10.35 6.16 -4.03
N ALA A 92 10.34 5.05 -4.77
CA ALA A 92 11.38 4.80 -5.77
C ALA A 92 11.33 5.86 -6.88
N GLY A 93 12.44 6.54 -7.09
CA GLY A 93 12.55 7.61 -8.09
C GLY A 93 12.03 8.96 -7.63
N TRP A 94 11.64 9.12 -6.36
CA TRP A 94 11.30 10.43 -5.81
C TRP A 94 12.49 11.38 -5.84
N SER A 95 12.24 12.59 -6.31
CA SER A 95 13.16 13.71 -6.21
C SER A 95 13.17 14.29 -4.79
N LYS A 96 14.08 15.23 -4.54
CA LYS A 96 14.08 16.02 -3.30
C LYS A 96 12.75 16.75 -3.10
N GLU A 97 12.23 17.33 -4.17
CA GLU A 97 10.97 18.08 -4.17
C GLU A 97 9.78 17.19 -3.82
N ASP A 98 9.76 15.91 -4.29
CA ASP A 98 8.72 14.94 -3.95
C ASP A 98 8.73 14.63 -2.45
N HIS A 99 9.91 14.43 -1.86
CA HIS A 99 10.07 14.22 -0.42
C HIS A 99 9.63 15.44 0.40
N GLU A 100 10.03 16.66 -0.02
CA GLU A 100 9.63 17.91 0.64
C GLU A 100 8.11 18.10 0.57
N LYS A 101 7.49 17.81 -0.56
CA LYS A 101 6.03 17.88 -0.74
C LYS A 101 5.28 16.86 0.12
N ALA A 102 5.80 15.63 0.20
CA ALA A 102 5.22 14.59 1.05
C ALA A 102 5.31 14.95 2.54
N GLY A 103 6.39 15.62 2.94
CA GLY A 103 6.53 16.27 4.24
C GLY A 103 6.79 15.32 5.41
N PHE A 104 7.14 14.05 5.17
CA PHE A 104 7.59 13.13 6.21
C PHE A 104 9.08 12.79 6.07
N ARG A 105 9.70 12.40 7.18
CA ARG A 105 11.08 11.94 7.21
C ARG A 105 11.14 10.43 7.26
N MET A 106 11.96 9.82 6.41
CA MET A 106 12.30 8.40 6.49
C MET A 106 13.80 8.21 6.44
N VAL A 107 14.32 7.39 7.33
CA VAL A 107 15.75 7.05 7.31
C VAL A 107 16.00 5.85 6.38
N PRO A 108 17.25 5.60 5.96
CA PRO A 108 17.58 4.37 5.23
C PRO A 108 17.07 3.11 5.93
N ASN A 109 16.69 2.11 5.17
CA ASN A 109 16.08 0.84 5.65
C ASN A 109 14.68 1.01 6.27
N SER A 110 13.91 1.97 5.78
CA SER A 110 12.50 2.15 6.11
C SER A 110 11.64 1.94 4.86
N PRO A 111 11.49 0.71 4.32
CA PRO A 111 10.67 0.49 3.14
C PRO A 111 9.21 0.85 3.41
N VAL A 112 8.64 1.63 2.49
CA VAL A 112 7.24 2.04 2.52
C VAL A 112 6.56 1.50 1.26
N ARG A 113 5.64 0.58 1.40
CA ARG A 113 4.89 0.03 0.27
C ARG A 113 3.86 1.03 -0.25
N LYS A 114 3.68 1.07 -1.56
CA LYS A 114 2.54 1.75 -2.19
C LYS A 114 1.23 1.19 -1.61
N GLY A 115 0.24 2.07 -1.43
CA GLY A 115 -1.00 1.74 -0.74
C GLY A 115 -0.90 1.85 0.78
N SER A 116 0.17 2.46 1.30
CA SER A 116 0.26 2.92 2.68
C SER A 116 0.33 4.44 2.72
N PHE A 117 -0.41 5.07 3.60
CA PHE A 117 -0.40 6.51 3.81
C PHE A 117 0.55 6.90 4.94
N VAL A 118 1.34 7.95 4.69
CA VAL A 118 2.22 8.56 5.70
C VAL A 118 1.93 10.05 5.75
N GLY A 119 1.45 10.53 6.88
CA GLY A 119 1.09 11.93 7.11
C GLY A 119 2.32 12.84 7.25
N LYS A 120 2.09 14.15 7.10
CA LYS A 120 3.14 15.17 7.25
C LYS A 120 3.76 15.12 8.65
N ASN A 121 5.02 15.51 8.74
CA ASN A 121 5.78 15.53 9.99
C ASN A 121 5.94 14.16 10.67
N ALA A 122 5.52 13.06 10.02
CA ALA A 122 5.84 11.73 10.52
C ALA A 122 7.34 11.44 10.39
N VAL A 123 7.87 10.64 11.31
CA VAL A 123 9.26 10.18 11.29
C VAL A 123 9.27 8.66 11.30
N LEU A 124 9.89 8.08 10.27
CA LEU A 124 10.09 6.65 10.14
C LEU A 124 11.56 6.32 10.39
N MET A 125 11.87 5.78 11.57
CA MET A 125 13.13 5.11 11.84
C MET A 125 13.13 3.74 11.15
N PRO A 126 14.23 2.95 11.13
CA PRO A 126 14.23 1.67 10.43
C PRO A 126 13.02 0.80 10.80
N CYS A 127 12.07 0.73 9.89
CA CYS A 127 10.80 0.02 10.06
C CYS A 127 10.29 -0.46 8.68
N TYR A 128 9.27 -1.27 8.66
CA TYR A 128 8.62 -1.70 7.42
C TYR A 128 7.15 -1.27 7.42
N VAL A 129 6.79 -0.37 6.50
CA VAL A 129 5.40 0.10 6.37
C VAL A 129 4.72 -0.68 5.26
N ASN A 130 3.83 -1.58 5.66
CA ASN A 130 3.13 -2.46 4.72
C ASN A 130 1.92 -1.75 4.09
N ILE A 131 1.48 -2.25 2.93
CA ILE A 131 0.26 -1.82 2.25
C ILE A 131 -0.95 -1.89 3.20
N GLY A 132 -1.79 -0.86 3.16
CA GLY A 132 -2.96 -0.72 4.03
C GLY A 132 -2.69 -0.02 5.35
N ALA A 133 -1.42 0.27 5.69
CA ALA A 133 -1.09 1.06 6.87
C ALA A 133 -1.49 2.53 6.67
N TYR A 134 -1.95 3.15 7.75
CA TYR A 134 -2.22 4.58 7.81
C TYR A 134 -1.45 5.17 8.99
N ILE A 135 -0.42 5.94 8.68
CA ILE A 135 0.42 6.62 9.66
C ILE A 135 -0.01 8.08 9.66
N ASP A 136 -0.61 8.51 10.77
CA ASP A 136 -1.14 9.87 10.87
C ASP A 136 -0.05 10.92 11.07
N GLU A 137 -0.42 12.17 10.92
CA GLU A 137 0.47 13.32 11.00
C GLU A 137 1.24 13.34 12.34
N GLY A 138 2.53 13.68 12.28
CA GLY A 138 3.38 13.81 13.45
C GLY A 138 3.74 12.51 14.17
N THR A 139 3.36 11.36 13.63
CA THR A 139 3.66 10.05 14.23
C THR A 139 5.15 9.74 14.16
N MET A 140 5.74 9.26 15.25
CA MET A 140 7.06 8.64 15.28
C MET A 140 6.92 7.12 15.29
N ILE A 141 7.50 6.43 14.30
CA ILE A 141 7.73 4.98 14.34
C ILE A 141 9.20 4.78 14.64
N ASP A 142 9.50 4.25 15.80
CA ASP A 142 10.87 4.04 16.25
C ASP A 142 11.48 2.78 15.64
N THR A 143 12.79 2.59 15.87
CA THR A 143 13.59 1.51 15.29
C THR A 143 13.04 0.15 15.63
N PHE A 144 12.60 -0.60 14.60
CA PHE A 144 12.03 -1.94 14.70
C PHE A 144 10.80 -2.04 15.63
N ALA A 145 10.05 -0.94 15.78
CA ALA A 145 8.81 -0.94 16.53
C ALA A 145 7.69 -1.68 15.76
#